data_cb7009262c1ee6fa96998d75fefdc51e
#
_entry.id   cb7009262c1ee6fa96998d75fefdc51e
#
_cell.length_a   1.000
_cell.length_b   1.000
_cell.length_c   1.000
_cell.angle_alpha   90.00
_cell.angle_beta   90.00
_cell.angle_gamma   90.00
#
_symmetry.space_group_name_H-M   'P 1'
#
loop_
_entity.id
_entity.type
_entity.pdbx_description
1 polymer ?
#
loop_
_entity_poly.entity_id
_entity_poly.type
_entity_poly.pdbx_seq_one_letter_code
_entity_poly.pdbx_strand_id
1 'polypeptide(L)'
;MKLLPLVAIGLTMIATPSLAQSDSEIRQRIIRESIASYPGSCPCPYNTDRAGRSCGRRSAYSRPGGYAPLCYPRDVSDAQVRARRQSRR
;
A
#
# COMPACT_ATOMS: atom_id res chain seq x y z
N MET A 1 -19.03 -9.00 -55.86
CA MET A 1 -18.87 -8.92 -55.35
C MET A 1 -18.58 -9.01 -54.39
N LYS A 2 -18.27 -8.85 -53.83
CA LYS A 2 -17.98 -8.92 -52.90
C LYS A 2 -17.49 -8.56 -51.93
N LEU A 3 -17.43 -8.34 -51.32
CA LEU A 3 -17.10 -7.92 -50.38
C LEU A 3 -16.63 -8.23 -49.40
N LEU A 4 -16.18 -7.96 -48.82
CA LEU A 4 -15.70 -8.15 -47.92
C LEU A 4 -15.52 -7.83 -46.82
N PRO A 5 -15.48 -7.85 -46.08
CA PRO A 5 -15.53 -7.59 -44.99
C PRO A 5 -14.66 -7.46 -44.22
N LEU A 6 -14.24 -7.08 -43.91
CA LEU A 6 -13.54 -6.91 -43.13
C LEU A 6 -13.50 -6.90 -41.95
N VAL A 7 -13.32 -7.02 -41.33
CA VAL A 7 -13.26 -7.21 -40.24
C VAL A 7 -12.45 -6.70 -39.45
N ALA A 8 -12.50 -6.05 -39.01
CA ALA A 8 -11.86 -5.43 -38.25
C ALA A 8 -11.70 -5.92 -37.13
N ILE A 9 -10.98 -6.31 -36.68
CA ILE A 9 -10.82 -6.73 -35.63
C ILE A 9 -10.32 -6.02 -34.73
N GLY A 10 -10.63 -5.60 -34.05
CA GLY A 10 -10.33 -4.78 -33.09
C GLY A 10 -9.48 -5.36 -32.21
N LEU A 11 -8.53 -4.99 -32.02
CA LEU A 11 -7.80 -5.47 -31.21
C LEU A 11 -7.88 -4.88 -30.10
N THR A 12 -8.40 -5.08 -29.29
CA THR A 12 -8.53 -4.52 -28.17
C THR A 12 -7.48 -4.87 -27.37
N MET A 13 -6.73 -4.05 -27.03
CA MET A 13 -5.82 -4.25 -26.24
C MET A 13 -6.26 -4.17 -24.97
N ILE A 14 -6.45 -5.01 -24.28
CA ILE A 14 -6.86 -4.94 -23.07
C ILE A 14 -5.72 -4.84 -22.30
N ALA A 15 -5.49 -3.89 -21.67
CA ALA A 15 -4.43 -3.73 -20.85
C ALA A 15 -4.66 -4.57 -19.69
N THR A 16 -4.08 -5.61 -19.56
CA THR A 16 -4.24 -6.35 -18.37
C THR A 16 -3.53 -5.61 -17.33
N PRO A 17 -4.04 -5.57 -16.21
CA PRO A 17 -3.35 -4.93 -15.12
C PRO A 17 -2.08 -5.69 -14.90
N SER A 18 -1.06 -4.99 -14.76
CA SER A 18 0.19 -5.60 -14.49
C SER A 18 0.09 -6.28 -13.16
N LEU A 19 0.56 -7.45 -13.07
CA LEU A 19 0.60 -8.12 -11.80
C LEU A 19 1.72 -7.59 -10.94
N ALA A 20 2.61 -6.83 -11.53
CA ALA A 20 3.70 -6.28 -10.76
C ALA A 20 3.22 -5.00 -10.12
N GLN A 21 3.20 -4.96 -8.83
CA GLN A 21 2.85 -3.74 -8.13
C GLN A 21 4.05 -2.83 -8.10
N SER A 22 3.81 -1.55 -8.13
CA SER A 22 4.89 -0.59 -8.00
C SER A 22 5.43 -0.63 -6.57
N ASP A 23 6.62 -0.12 -6.39
CA ASP A 23 7.19 -0.02 -5.06
C ASP A 23 6.32 0.81 -4.16
N SER A 24 5.72 1.87 -4.71
CA SER A 24 4.83 2.71 -3.93
C SER A 24 3.63 1.94 -3.41
N GLU A 25 3.04 1.12 -4.25
CA GLU A 25 1.90 0.31 -3.82
C GLU A 25 2.28 -0.69 -2.75
N ILE A 26 3.44 -1.29 -2.89
CA ILE A 26 3.90 -2.25 -1.90
C ILE A 26 4.15 -1.55 -0.57
N ARG A 27 4.77 -0.37 -0.61
CA ARG A 27 4.99 0.39 0.62
C ARG A 27 3.68 0.73 1.31
N GLN A 28 2.70 1.16 0.55
CA GLN A 28 1.41 1.50 1.15
C GLN A 28 0.74 0.28 1.78
N ARG A 29 0.88 -0.86 1.16
CA ARG A 29 0.32 -2.08 1.72
C ARG A 29 1.02 -2.46 3.02
N ILE A 30 2.33 -2.36 3.05
CA ILE A 30 3.08 -2.66 4.25
C ILE A 30 2.68 -1.71 5.38
N ILE A 31 2.50 -0.43 5.05
CA ILE A 31 2.07 0.54 6.04
C ILE A 31 0.69 0.19 6.59
N ARG A 32 -0.26 -0.14 5.70
CA ARG A 32 -1.59 -0.49 6.16
C ARG A 32 -1.57 -1.70 7.07
N GLU A 33 -0.74 -2.67 6.76
CA GLU A 33 -0.62 -3.85 7.62
C GLU A 33 -0.01 -3.50 8.96
N SER A 34 0.96 -2.59 8.96
CA SER A 34 1.59 -2.17 10.19
C SER A 34 0.57 -1.46 11.09
N ILE A 35 -0.23 -0.60 10.51
CA ILE A 35 -1.25 0.11 11.26
C ILE A 35 -2.30 -0.86 11.79
N ALA A 36 -2.72 -1.80 10.95
CA ALA A 36 -3.76 -2.75 11.36
C ALA A 36 -3.29 -3.68 12.46
N SER A 37 -2.00 -3.92 12.55
CA SER A 37 -1.51 -4.83 13.57
C SER A 37 -1.26 -4.14 14.91
N TYR A 38 -1.35 -2.83 14.96
CA TYR A 38 -1.16 -2.12 16.22
C TYR A 38 -2.42 -2.28 17.08
N PRO A 39 -2.28 -2.66 18.33
CA PRO A 39 -3.45 -2.94 19.15
C PRO A 39 -4.24 -1.73 19.62
N GLY A 40 -3.72 -0.55 19.46
CA GLY A 40 -4.42 0.64 19.93
C GLY A 40 -4.98 1.46 18.79
N SER A 41 -5.58 2.59 19.11
CA SER A 41 -6.21 3.44 18.10
C SER A 41 -5.27 4.48 17.51
N CYS A 42 -4.09 4.64 18.07
CA CYS A 42 -3.17 5.68 17.64
C CYS A 42 -1.81 5.15 17.22
N PRO A 43 -1.74 4.38 16.14
CA PRO A 43 -0.44 3.94 15.67
C PRO A 43 0.38 5.07 15.04
N CYS A 44 -0.26 5.92 14.26
CA CYS A 44 0.44 6.94 13.48
C CYS A 44 -0.10 8.33 13.79
N PRO A 45 0.73 9.35 13.60
CA PRO A 45 0.29 10.72 13.91
C PRO A 45 -0.96 11.17 13.17
N TYR A 46 -1.17 10.65 11.97
CA TYR A 46 -2.33 11.07 11.18
C TYR A 46 -3.59 10.25 11.48
N ASN A 47 -3.52 9.28 12.36
CA ASN A 47 -4.71 8.56 12.75
C ASN A 47 -5.51 9.41 13.73
N THR A 48 -6.75 9.03 13.97
CA THR A 48 -7.58 9.71 14.93
C THR A 48 -7.90 8.76 16.07
N ASP A 49 -8.08 9.32 17.24
CA ASP A 49 -8.44 8.50 18.38
C ASP A 49 -9.96 8.28 18.38
N ARG A 50 -10.44 7.60 19.41
CA ARG A 50 -11.87 7.28 19.46
C ARG A 50 -12.76 8.49 19.60
N ALA A 51 -12.21 9.58 20.07
CA ALA A 51 -12.96 10.82 20.18
C ALA A 51 -12.87 11.65 18.91
N GLY A 52 -12.20 11.16 17.89
CA GLY A 52 -12.07 11.87 16.64
C GLY A 52 -10.96 12.90 16.61
N ARG A 53 -10.10 12.90 17.60
CA ARG A 53 -9.00 13.85 17.62
C ARG A 53 -7.76 13.24 16.99
N SER A 54 -6.95 14.08 16.37
CA SER A 54 -5.73 13.63 15.77
C SER A 54 -4.79 13.05 16.83
N CYS A 55 -4.16 11.95 16.52
CA CYS A 55 -3.25 11.31 17.45
C CYS A 55 -1.97 12.10 17.63
N GLY A 56 -1.43 12.63 16.55
CA GLY A 56 -0.25 13.48 16.63
C GLY A 56 0.87 12.86 17.45
N ARG A 57 1.38 13.62 18.41
CA ARG A 57 2.47 13.14 19.21
C ARG A 57 2.11 12.04 20.19
N ARG A 58 0.84 11.80 20.37
CA ARG A 58 0.40 10.71 21.23
C ARG A 58 0.48 9.36 20.54
N SER A 59 0.78 9.36 19.25
CA SER A 59 0.83 8.12 18.49
C SER A 59 2.02 7.27 18.92
N ALA A 60 1.89 5.97 18.69
CA ALA A 60 2.99 5.06 18.98
C ALA A 60 4.22 5.42 18.17
N TYR A 61 4.01 5.91 16.95
CA TYR A 61 5.10 6.33 16.09
C TYR A 61 5.95 7.43 16.72
N SER A 62 5.29 8.34 17.41
CA SER A 62 5.98 9.49 17.99
C SER A 62 6.49 9.25 19.39
N ARG A 63 6.04 8.21 20.03
CA ARG A 63 6.42 7.96 21.41
C ARG A 63 7.48 6.90 21.50
N PRO A 64 8.47 7.09 22.34
CA PRO A 64 9.45 6.05 22.52
C PRO A 64 8.84 4.88 23.25
N GLY A 65 9.31 3.71 22.97
CA GLY A 65 8.89 2.63 23.79
C GLY A 65 8.28 1.47 23.11
N GLY A 66 8.78 0.67 22.51
CA GLY A 66 8.32 -0.61 22.13
C GLY A 66 7.75 -0.74 20.76
N TYR A 67 6.66 -0.10 20.50
CA TYR A 67 6.08 -0.20 19.18
C TYR A 67 6.65 0.83 18.27
N ALA A 68 6.95 0.42 17.07
CA ALA A 68 7.46 1.34 16.06
C ALA A 68 6.73 1.05 14.76
N PRO A 69 5.47 1.46 14.66
CA PRO A 69 4.72 1.18 13.45
C PRO A 69 5.29 1.93 12.25
N LEU A 70 5.04 1.38 11.07
CA LEU A 70 5.47 2.02 9.85
C LEU A 70 4.32 2.90 9.39
N CYS A 71 4.57 4.19 9.25
CA CYS A 71 3.51 5.16 8.99
C CYS A 71 3.67 5.91 7.68
N TYR A 72 4.88 6.06 7.21
CA TYR A 72 5.16 6.82 6.00
C TYR A 72 6.00 6.00 5.03
N PRO A 73 5.93 6.29 3.74
CA PRO A 73 6.71 5.50 2.78
C PRO A 73 8.19 5.41 3.11
N ARG A 74 8.76 6.48 3.65
CA ARG A 74 10.17 6.46 3.98
C ARG A 74 10.51 5.51 5.12
N ASP A 75 9.49 5.07 5.85
CA ASP A 75 9.72 4.13 6.95
C ASP A 75 9.90 2.71 6.44
N VAL A 76 9.51 2.45 5.21
CA VAL A 76 9.61 1.12 4.64
C VAL A 76 10.88 1.06 3.82
N SER A 77 11.78 0.19 4.19
CA SER A 77 13.06 0.11 3.49
C SER A 77 12.91 -0.60 2.15
N ASP A 78 13.87 -0.37 1.29
CA ASP A 78 13.89 -1.07 0.01
C ASP A 78 14.01 -2.57 0.23
N ALA A 79 14.71 -3.00 1.26
CA ALA A 79 14.82 -4.41 1.57
C ALA A 79 13.47 -5.00 1.93
N GLN A 80 12.65 -4.26 2.66
CA GLN A 80 11.31 -4.72 3.00
C GLN A 80 10.44 -4.85 1.76
N VAL A 81 10.58 -3.92 0.84
CA VAL A 81 9.84 -3.99 -0.42
C VAL A 81 10.25 -5.23 -1.20
N ARG A 82 11.56 -5.46 -1.30
CA ARG A 82 12.05 -6.63 -2.03
C ARG A 82 11.59 -7.93 -1.40
N ALA A 83 11.64 -7.99 -0.09
CA ALA A 83 11.20 -9.19 0.62
C ALA A 83 9.72 -9.46 0.38
N ARG A 84 8.91 -8.41 0.36
CA ARG A 84 7.49 -8.58 0.12
C ARG A 84 7.23 -9.05 -1.30
N ARG A 85 7.97 -8.54 -2.28
CA ARG A 85 7.81 -9.01 -3.64
C ARG A 85 8.11 -10.49 -3.75
N GLN A 86 9.19 -10.90 -3.09
CA GLN A 86 9.59 -12.29 -3.19
C GLN A 86 8.62 -13.22 -2.51
N SER A 87 8.04 -12.78 -1.41
CA SER A 87 7.14 -13.65 -0.67
C SER A 87 5.80 -13.83 -1.36
N ARG A 88 5.54 -13.04 -2.39
CA ARG A 88 4.28 -13.16 -3.10
C ARG A 88 4.35 -14.08 -4.31
N ARG A 89 5.50 -14.65 -4.56
CA ARG A 89 5.62 -15.53 -5.69
C ARG A 89 5.04 -16.87 -5.52
#